data_cd751031ffc70fb8495fdfbdd20f1e6a
#
_entry.id   cd751031ffc70fb8495fdfbdd20f1e6a
#
_cell.length_a   1.000
_cell.length_b   1.000
_cell.length_c   1.000
_cell.angle_alpha   90.00
_cell.angle_beta   90.00
_cell.angle_gamma   90.00
#
_symmetry.space_group_name_H-M   'P 1'
#
loop_
_entity.id
_entity.type
_entity.pdbx_description
1 polymer ?
#
loop_
_entity_poly.entity_id
_entity_poly.type
_entity_poly.pdbx_seq_one_letter_code
_entity_poly.pdbx_strand_id
1 'polypeptide(L)'
;MAKAKKSVDIKNIRNFSIIAHIDHGKSTLADRFIQMCGGLQDREMQAQVLDSMELERERGITIKAASVTLYYTHPNGQEYQLNFIDTPGHVDFSYEVSRSLAACEGALLVVDAAQGVEAQSVANCYTAIEQGLEVLPILNKIDLPQAEPERVIHEIEEIIGIEATDAPTCSAKTGLGVEGVLERLVDVIPAPEGDRDAPLQALIVDSWFDNYLGVVSLVRIKQGRIRKGDKMLVRSTGQTHPVTSVGVFNPKHSETDILEAGEVGFVIAGIKDIFGAPVGDTITLSSTPDVPMLPGFKKVKPQVYAGLFPIDASDFEPFREALQKLQINDSALFFEPESSDALGFGFRCGFLGMLHMEIVQERLEREYDLDLISSAPTVIYEALTKKGDIIYIDSPSKMPDGSTVEDLREPIAECHILVPQEYLGNVMTLCIERRGVQKDMKFLGNQVSLTFEIPMAEVVMDFFDKLKSCSRGFASLDYNFVRFESSALVKVDVLINSEKVDALAMICHRNDARHRGIALVEKMKDLIPRQMYDVAIQAAIGAQIIARSTVKAMRKNVLAKCYGGDVSRKKKLLSKQKEGKKRMKQVGSVEIPQEAFLAVLKVER
;
A
#
# COMPACT_ATOMS: atom_id res chain seq x y z
N MET A 1 13.59 -25.17 27.42
CA MET A 1 14.75 -24.48 28.04
C MET A 1 15.28 -23.53 27.00
N ALA A 2 15.17 -22.22 27.22
CA ALA A 2 15.76 -21.21 26.34
C ALA A 2 17.27 -21.46 26.26
N LYS A 3 17.82 -21.61 25.05
CA LYS A 3 19.27 -21.64 24.88
C LYS A 3 19.78 -20.26 25.28
N ALA A 4 20.70 -20.22 26.26
CA ALA A 4 21.38 -18.98 26.63
C ALA A 4 21.97 -18.37 25.33
N LYS A 5 21.55 -17.18 25.00
CA LYS A 5 22.02 -16.41 23.84
C LYS A 5 23.52 -16.18 24.02
N LYS A 6 24.33 -16.53 23.02
CA LYS A 6 25.73 -16.09 22.97
C LYS A 6 25.75 -14.58 22.86
N SER A 7 26.39 -13.85 23.76
CA SER A 7 26.64 -12.42 23.62
C SER A 7 27.61 -12.24 22.45
N VAL A 8 27.16 -11.62 21.37
CA VAL A 8 28.00 -11.27 20.21
C VAL A 8 28.55 -9.85 20.43
N ASP A 9 29.81 -9.62 20.12
CA ASP A 9 30.38 -8.26 20.18
C ASP A 9 29.61 -7.35 19.21
N ILE A 10 29.33 -6.09 19.61
CA ILE A 10 28.63 -5.12 18.77
C ILE A 10 29.32 -4.92 17.42
N LYS A 11 30.64 -5.04 17.37
CA LYS A 11 31.45 -4.96 16.15
C LYS A 11 31.13 -6.07 15.13
N ASN A 12 30.59 -7.20 15.61
CA ASN A 12 30.21 -8.36 14.81
C ASN A 12 28.71 -8.39 14.51
N ILE A 13 27.99 -7.30 14.73
CA ILE A 13 26.59 -7.17 14.34
C ILE A 13 26.51 -6.42 13.01
N ARG A 14 25.59 -6.85 12.14
CA ARG A 14 25.24 -6.15 10.88
C ARG A 14 23.72 -6.05 10.79
N ASN A 15 23.20 -4.82 10.76
CA ASN A 15 21.79 -4.56 10.56
C ASN A 15 21.60 -4.04 9.15
N PHE A 16 20.85 -4.73 8.35
CA PHE A 16 20.65 -4.36 6.96
C PHE A 16 19.25 -4.71 6.47
N SER A 17 18.86 -4.04 5.41
CA SER A 17 17.63 -4.31 4.67
C SER A 17 17.93 -4.63 3.22
N ILE A 18 17.03 -5.32 2.53
CA ILE A 18 17.10 -5.51 1.08
C ILE A 18 16.09 -4.57 0.42
N ILE A 19 16.58 -3.70 -0.43
CA ILE A 19 15.78 -2.83 -1.29
C ILE A 19 15.88 -3.34 -2.73
N ALA A 20 14.73 -3.49 -3.38
CA ALA A 20 14.66 -4.00 -4.74
C ALA A 20 13.36 -3.56 -5.40
N HIS A 21 13.33 -3.52 -6.72
CA HIS A 21 12.09 -3.46 -7.46
C HIS A 21 11.32 -4.79 -7.35
N ILE A 22 10.02 -4.76 -7.63
CA ILE A 22 9.17 -5.96 -7.71
C ILE A 22 9.80 -6.92 -8.73
N ASP A 23 9.81 -8.22 -8.42
CA ASP A 23 10.38 -9.30 -9.24
C ASP A 23 11.91 -9.26 -9.46
N HIS A 24 12.68 -8.37 -8.85
CA HIS A 24 14.15 -8.44 -8.89
C HIS A 24 14.76 -9.56 -8.03
N GLY A 25 13.93 -10.29 -7.28
CA GLY A 25 14.32 -11.50 -6.54
C GLY A 25 14.70 -11.26 -5.09
N LYS A 26 14.17 -10.20 -4.46
CA LYS A 26 14.37 -9.85 -3.06
C LYS A 26 14.06 -11.03 -2.10
N SER A 27 12.82 -11.54 -2.11
CA SER A 27 12.39 -12.62 -1.22
C SER A 27 13.15 -13.93 -1.49
N THR A 28 13.51 -14.21 -2.75
CA THR A 28 14.33 -15.37 -3.11
C THR A 28 15.75 -15.26 -2.55
N LEU A 29 16.36 -14.07 -2.56
CA LEU A 29 17.68 -13.83 -1.98
C LEU A 29 17.63 -13.95 -0.45
N ALA A 30 16.57 -13.43 0.18
CA ALA A 30 16.33 -13.57 1.61
C ALA A 30 16.23 -15.04 2.03
N ASP A 31 15.47 -15.87 1.29
CA ASP A 31 15.38 -17.30 1.51
C ASP A 31 16.75 -17.99 1.45
N ARG A 32 17.62 -17.58 0.50
CA ARG A 32 18.99 -18.11 0.40
C ARG A 32 19.85 -17.74 1.61
N PHE A 33 19.75 -16.52 2.09
CA PHE A 33 20.46 -16.11 3.32
C PHE A 33 20.02 -16.95 4.51
N ILE A 34 18.72 -17.16 4.69
CA ILE A 34 18.17 -18.01 5.76
C ILE A 34 18.69 -19.45 5.65
N GLN A 35 18.69 -20.01 4.43
CA GLN A 35 19.18 -21.38 4.18
C GLN A 35 20.68 -21.50 4.49
N MET A 36 21.52 -20.60 3.96
CA MET A 36 22.98 -20.66 4.10
C MET A 36 23.44 -20.41 5.54
N CYS A 37 22.75 -19.52 6.26
CA CYS A 37 23.05 -19.25 7.67
C CYS A 37 22.42 -20.28 8.63
N GLY A 38 21.75 -21.32 8.12
CA GLY A 38 21.17 -22.40 8.94
C GLY A 38 19.98 -21.97 9.80
N GLY A 39 19.25 -20.91 9.39
CA GLY A 39 18.07 -20.41 10.08
C GLY A 39 16.90 -21.41 10.08
N LEU A 40 16.79 -22.23 9.03
CA LEU A 40 15.82 -23.31 8.90
C LEU A 40 16.51 -24.57 8.36
N GLN A 41 15.96 -25.75 8.70
CA GLN A 41 16.39 -27.02 8.08
C GLN A 41 15.81 -27.11 6.65
N ASP A 42 16.53 -27.77 5.73
CA ASP A 42 16.10 -27.90 4.32
C ASP A 42 14.67 -28.43 4.16
N ARG A 43 14.22 -29.32 5.04
CA ARG A 43 12.84 -29.85 5.07
C ARG A 43 11.77 -28.84 5.53
N GLU A 44 12.16 -27.75 6.18
CA GLU A 44 11.29 -26.69 6.69
C GLU A 44 11.27 -25.48 5.74
N MET A 45 12.20 -25.45 4.76
CA MET A 45 12.26 -24.39 3.76
C MET A 45 11.04 -24.48 2.83
N GLN A 46 10.30 -23.38 2.79
CA GLN A 46 9.25 -23.12 1.80
C GLN A 46 9.68 -21.91 0.98
N ALA A 47 9.11 -21.72 -0.20
CA ALA A 47 9.36 -20.49 -0.95
C ALA A 47 8.78 -19.30 -0.18
N GLN A 48 9.50 -18.18 -0.16
CA GLN A 48 9.09 -16.95 0.49
C GLN A 48 8.80 -17.14 1.99
N VAL A 49 9.79 -17.66 2.72
CA VAL A 49 9.68 -17.98 4.16
C VAL A 49 9.28 -16.76 5.01
N LEU A 50 9.69 -15.56 4.60
CA LEU A 50 9.40 -14.31 5.31
C LEU A 50 8.03 -13.74 4.99
N ASP A 51 7.48 -14.05 3.83
CA ASP A 51 6.13 -13.65 3.43
C ASP A 51 5.12 -14.50 4.21
N SER A 52 4.81 -14.05 5.42
CA SER A 52 4.01 -14.81 6.40
C SER A 52 2.52 -14.82 6.07
N MET A 53 2.03 -13.81 5.33
CA MET A 53 0.64 -13.70 4.93
C MET A 53 0.39 -14.53 3.66
N GLU A 54 -0.78 -15.18 3.61
CA GLU A 54 -1.23 -15.88 2.40
C GLU A 54 -1.32 -14.93 1.21
N LEU A 55 -1.79 -13.72 1.48
CA LEU A 55 -1.94 -12.64 0.50
C LEU A 55 -0.60 -12.20 -0.12
N GLU A 56 0.49 -12.14 0.65
CA GLU A 56 1.84 -11.86 0.16
C GLU A 56 2.29 -12.90 -0.86
N ARG A 57 2.07 -14.18 -0.54
CA ARG A 57 2.44 -15.31 -1.42
C ARG A 57 1.59 -15.39 -2.68
N GLU A 58 0.29 -15.11 -2.57
CA GLU A 58 -0.62 -15.09 -3.73
C GLU A 58 -0.28 -13.96 -4.71
N ARG A 59 0.05 -12.77 -4.18
CA ARG A 59 0.36 -11.59 -5.01
C ARG A 59 1.83 -11.48 -5.39
N GLY A 60 2.71 -12.29 -4.78
CA GLY A 60 4.16 -12.28 -5.01
C GLY A 60 4.84 -10.99 -4.54
N ILE A 61 4.27 -10.28 -3.58
CA ILE A 61 4.80 -9.02 -3.03
C ILE A 61 4.90 -9.09 -1.52
N THR A 62 5.95 -8.52 -0.96
CA THR A 62 6.04 -8.30 0.49
C THR A 62 5.15 -7.11 0.85
N ILE A 63 4.23 -7.30 1.78
CA ILE A 63 3.31 -6.26 2.28
C ILE A 63 3.84 -5.68 3.57
N LYS A 64 4.28 -6.55 4.49
CA LYS A 64 4.76 -6.15 5.81
C LYS A 64 6.23 -6.47 6.00
N ALA A 65 6.95 -5.55 6.63
CA ALA A 65 8.34 -5.76 7.00
C ALA A 65 8.47 -6.94 7.99
N ALA A 66 9.39 -7.85 7.70
CA ALA A 66 9.74 -8.96 8.57
C ALA A 66 11.20 -8.86 9.01
N SER A 67 11.49 -9.19 10.27
CA SER A 67 12.85 -9.17 10.80
C SER A 67 13.34 -10.58 11.08
N VAL A 68 14.59 -10.88 10.71
CA VAL A 68 15.24 -12.15 10.99
C VAL A 68 16.65 -11.93 11.48
N THR A 69 17.02 -12.65 12.55
CA THR A 69 18.38 -12.69 13.06
C THR A 69 19.04 -13.99 12.61
N LEU A 70 20.14 -13.89 11.88
CA LEU A 70 20.93 -14.99 11.33
C LEU A 70 22.34 -14.96 11.93
N TYR A 71 23.03 -16.10 11.93
CA TYR A 71 24.43 -16.19 12.33
C TYR A 71 25.26 -16.71 11.16
N TYR A 72 26.29 -15.95 10.79
CA TYR A 72 27.15 -16.25 9.66
C TYR A 72 28.61 -16.35 10.11
N THR A 73 29.29 -17.42 9.73
CA THR A 73 30.73 -17.57 9.96
C THR A 73 31.48 -17.10 8.73
N HIS A 74 32.10 -15.94 8.85
CA HIS A 74 32.89 -15.33 7.77
C HIS A 74 34.21 -16.11 7.55
N PRO A 75 34.80 -16.12 6.33
CA PRO A 75 36.10 -16.76 6.05
C PRO A 75 37.26 -16.31 6.95
N ASN A 76 37.15 -15.14 7.58
CA ASN A 76 38.13 -14.69 8.59
C ASN A 76 38.06 -15.47 9.92
N GLY A 77 37.15 -16.44 10.05
CA GLY A 77 36.94 -17.27 11.24
C GLY A 77 36.08 -16.63 12.33
N GLN A 78 35.55 -15.41 12.13
CA GLN A 78 34.67 -14.73 13.08
C GLN A 78 33.20 -15.05 12.78
N GLU A 79 32.40 -15.16 13.84
CA GLU A 79 30.95 -15.30 13.76
C GLU A 79 30.30 -13.92 13.83
N TYR A 80 29.42 -13.63 12.87
CA TYR A 80 28.66 -12.39 12.76
C TYR A 80 27.18 -12.64 13.00
N GLN A 81 26.54 -11.72 13.71
CA GLN A 81 25.07 -11.66 13.84
C GLN A 81 24.53 -10.74 12.76
N LEU A 82 23.74 -11.29 11.86
CA LEU A 82 23.11 -10.58 10.76
C LEU A 82 21.65 -10.35 11.11
N ASN A 83 21.25 -9.11 11.37
CA ASN A 83 19.86 -8.74 11.56
C ASN A 83 19.35 -8.21 10.24
N PHE A 84 18.59 -9.01 9.57
CA PHE A 84 17.99 -8.71 8.29
C PHE A 84 16.56 -8.23 8.48
N ILE A 85 16.19 -7.09 7.87
CA ILE A 85 14.83 -6.57 7.83
C ILE A 85 14.36 -6.57 6.39
N ASP A 86 13.39 -7.45 6.09
CA ASP A 86 12.77 -7.51 4.77
C ASP A 86 11.78 -6.34 4.60
N THR A 87 11.82 -5.67 3.44
CA THR A 87 11.03 -4.47 3.17
C THR A 87 10.11 -4.67 1.98
N PRO A 88 8.91 -4.05 1.97
CA PRO A 88 8.10 -4.00 0.76
C PRO A 88 8.83 -3.36 -0.41
N GLY A 89 8.50 -3.78 -1.64
CA GLY A 89 9.08 -3.22 -2.86
C GLY A 89 8.19 -2.20 -3.57
N HIS A 90 6.92 -2.06 -3.19
CA HIS A 90 5.94 -1.24 -3.88
C HIS A 90 5.88 0.20 -3.34
N VAL A 91 5.63 1.18 -4.22
CA VAL A 91 5.57 2.62 -3.87
C VAL A 91 4.56 2.93 -2.75
N ASP A 92 3.41 2.25 -2.73
CA ASP A 92 2.37 2.44 -1.70
C ASP A 92 2.87 2.10 -0.28
N PHE A 93 3.98 1.36 -0.15
CA PHE A 93 4.58 0.98 1.13
C PHE A 93 5.92 1.67 1.41
N SER A 94 6.23 2.77 0.71
CA SER A 94 7.50 3.50 0.87
C SER A 94 7.76 3.94 2.33
N TYR A 95 6.71 4.20 3.10
CA TYR A 95 6.84 4.55 4.51
C TYR A 95 7.35 3.38 5.38
N GLU A 96 6.95 2.13 5.07
CA GLU A 96 7.46 0.94 5.75
C GLU A 96 8.93 0.69 5.40
N VAL A 97 9.31 0.95 4.13
CA VAL A 97 10.71 0.93 3.71
C VAL A 97 11.52 1.92 4.55
N SER A 98 11.07 3.18 4.65
CA SER A 98 11.75 4.21 5.43
C SER A 98 11.92 3.85 6.91
N ARG A 99 10.93 3.20 7.54
CA ARG A 99 11.01 2.73 8.94
C ARG A 99 11.99 1.59 9.11
N SER A 100 11.94 0.62 8.21
CA SER A 100 12.83 -0.54 8.24
C SER A 100 14.28 -0.12 8.08
N LEU A 101 14.54 0.82 7.16
CA LEU A 101 15.86 1.40 6.95
C LEU A 101 16.37 2.13 8.20
N ALA A 102 15.53 2.82 8.96
CA ALA A 102 15.93 3.52 10.20
C ALA A 102 16.45 2.57 11.30
N ALA A 103 16.16 1.28 11.20
CA ALA A 103 16.70 0.25 12.10
C ALA A 103 18.03 -0.34 11.63
N CYS A 104 18.50 0.03 10.44
CA CYS A 104 19.68 -0.54 9.77
C CYS A 104 20.85 0.43 9.74
N GLU A 105 22.02 -0.10 9.49
CA GLU A 105 23.25 0.62 9.15
C GLU A 105 23.59 0.49 7.66
N GLY A 106 22.94 -0.45 6.94
CA GLY A 106 23.14 -0.59 5.50
C GLY A 106 21.93 -1.15 4.76
N ALA A 107 22.00 -1.04 3.43
CA ALA A 107 20.98 -1.55 2.53
C ALA A 107 21.63 -2.32 1.36
N LEU A 108 21.06 -3.47 1.00
CA LEU A 108 21.43 -4.21 -0.20
C LEU A 108 20.51 -3.78 -1.34
N LEU A 109 21.05 -3.11 -2.35
CA LEU A 109 20.32 -2.73 -3.55
C LEU A 109 20.39 -3.88 -4.56
N VAL A 110 19.31 -4.68 -4.64
CA VAL A 110 19.25 -5.81 -5.57
C VAL A 110 18.66 -5.38 -6.90
N VAL A 111 19.46 -5.51 -7.96
CA VAL A 111 19.09 -5.17 -9.33
C VAL A 111 19.11 -6.42 -10.20
N ASP A 112 18.09 -6.61 -11.01
CA ASP A 112 18.02 -7.68 -12.01
C ASP A 112 19.03 -7.40 -13.14
N ALA A 113 19.97 -8.31 -13.37
CA ALA A 113 21.02 -8.15 -14.39
C ALA A 113 20.47 -8.15 -15.84
N ALA A 114 19.22 -8.56 -16.05
CA ALA A 114 18.57 -8.53 -17.35
C ALA A 114 17.71 -7.26 -17.54
N GLN A 115 16.95 -6.85 -16.50
CA GLN A 115 16.05 -5.68 -16.58
C GLN A 115 16.79 -4.36 -16.36
N GLY A 116 17.76 -4.32 -15.41
CA GLY A 116 18.49 -3.11 -15.05
C GLY A 116 17.81 -2.30 -13.94
N VAL A 117 18.13 -1.00 -13.89
CA VAL A 117 17.66 -0.08 -12.86
C VAL A 117 16.22 0.34 -13.12
N GLU A 118 15.40 0.34 -12.08
CA GLU A 118 13.99 0.73 -12.10
C GLU A 118 13.73 1.91 -11.13
N ALA A 119 12.69 2.72 -11.37
CA ALA A 119 12.42 3.94 -10.62
C ALA A 119 12.27 3.71 -9.09
N GLN A 120 11.65 2.61 -8.68
CA GLN A 120 11.50 2.26 -7.27
C GLN A 120 12.85 1.92 -6.60
N SER A 121 13.77 1.28 -7.35
CA SER A 121 15.14 1.02 -6.87
C SER A 121 15.86 2.32 -6.60
N VAL A 122 15.71 3.30 -7.51
CA VAL A 122 16.28 4.65 -7.37
C VAL A 122 15.72 5.37 -6.14
N ALA A 123 14.40 5.43 -6.01
CA ALA A 123 13.72 6.11 -4.91
C ALA A 123 14.07 5.51 -3.53
N ASN A 124 14.06 4.17 -3.43
CA ASN A 124 14.42 3.48 -2.20
C ASN A 124 15.90 3.64 -1.85
N CYS A 125 16.79 3.67 -2.87
CA CYS A 125 18.21 3.91 -2.68
C CYS A 125 18.47 5.33 -2.14
N TYR A 126 17.83 6.35 -2.71
CA TYR A 126 17.94 7.72 -2.18
C TYR A 126 17.41 7.82 -0.75
N THR A 127 16.30 7.14 -0.43
CA THR A 127 15.79 7.08 0.95
C THR A 127 16.83 6.48 1.92
N ALA A 128 17.56 5.45 1.50
CA ALA A 128 18.63 4.85 2.29
C ALA A 128 19.81 5.82 2.47
N ILE A 129 20.25 6.48 1.40
CA ILE A 129 21.35 7.46 1.41
C ILE A 129 21.00 8.68 2.29
N GLU A 130 19.79 9.22 2.20
CA GLU A 130 19.30 10.33 3.02
C GLU A 130 19.30 9.99 4.52
N GLN A 131 19.11 8.71 4.88
CA GLN A 131 19.20 8.22 6.26
C GLN A 131 20.65 7.89 6.69
N GLY A 132 21.63 8.09 5.80
CA GLY A 132 23.05 7.86 6.09
C GLY A 132 23.45 6.38 6.09
N LEU A 133 22.70 5.51 5.42
CA LEU A 133 23.03 4.08 5.30
C LEU A 133 24.07 3.84 4.21
N GLU A 134 24.93 2.85 4.46
CA GLU A 134 25.82 2.31 3.42
C GLU A 134 25.01 1.44 2.45
N VAL A 135 25.13 1.69 1.14
CA VAL A 135 24.38 0.96 0.11
C VAL A 135 25.31 0.04 -0.66
N LEU A 136 25.04 -1.27 -0.61
CA LEU A 136 25.76 -2.28 -1.39
C LEU A 136 24.92 -2.73 -2.59
N PRO A 137 25.28 -2.36 -3.84
CA PRO A 137 24.60 -2.87 -5.02
C PRO A 137 24.93 -4.35 -5.25
N ILE A 138 23.92 -5.13 -5.69
CA ILE A 138 24.00 -6.56 -5.99
C ILE A 138 23.30 -6.83 -7.32
N LEU A 139 23.99 -7.51 -8.23
CA LEU A 139 23.42 -7.92 -9.51
C LEU A 139 22.87 -9.35 -9.40
N ASN A 140 21.55 -9.49 -9.46
CA ASN A 140 20.86 -10.77 -9.35
C ASN A 140 20.45 -11.31 -10.73
N LYS A 141 20.06 -12.58 -10.76
CA LYS A 141 19.57 -13.31 -11.95
C LYS A 141 20.62 -13.44 -13.07
N ILE A 142 21.88 -13.57 -12.73
CA ILE A 142 22.97 -13.79 -13.70
C ILE A 142 22.87 -15.14 -14.45
N ASP A 143 21.96 -16.02 -14.03
CA ASP A 143 21.64 -17.28 -14.69
C ASP A 143 20.76 -17.11 -15.94
N LEU A 144 20.19 -15.92 -16.15
CA LEU A 144 19.37 -15.63 -17.34
C LEU A 144 20.24 -15.39 -18.58
N PRO A 145 19.85 -15.91 -19.75
CA PRO A 145 20.60 -15.72 -20.98
C PRO A 145 20.75 -14.26 -21.43
N GLN A 146 19.82 -13.40 -21.02
CA GLN A 146 19.80 -11.96 -21.33
C GLN A 146 20.45 -11.10 -20.24
N ALA A 147 21.10 -11.71 -19.23
CA ALA A 147 21.78 -10.96 -18.19
C ALA A 147 23.00 -10.22 -18.75
N GLU A 148 23.09 -8.91 -18.51
CA GLU A 148 24.16 -8.01 -18.95
C GLU A 148 24.73 -7.24 -17.75
N PRO A 149 25.51 -7.88 -16.86
CA PRO A 149 26.01 -7.25 -15.62
C PRO A 149 26.76 -5.93 -15.86
N GLU A 150 27.64 -5.86 -16.88
CA GLU A 150 28.43 -4.65 -17.17
C GLU A 150 27.53 -3.46 -17.54
N ARG A 151 26.48 -3.69 -18.32
CA ARG A 151 25.48 -2.66 -18.64
C ARG A 151 24.78 -2.14 -17.38
N VAL A 152 24.36 -3.07 -16.51
CA VAL A 152 23.61 -2.71 -15.30
C VAL A 152 24.52 -2.01 -14.28
N ILE A 153 25.80 -2.35 -14.17
CA ILE A 153 26.77 -1.60 -13.37
C ILE A 153 26.80 -0.14 -13.84
N HIS A 154 26.95 0.08 -15.14
CA HIS A 154 26.99 1.43 -15.71
C HIS A 154 25.68 2.20 -15.47
N GLU A 155 24.51 1.53 -15.58
CA GLU A 155 23.21 2.13 -15.24
C GLU A 155 23.12 2.55 -13.76
N ILE A 156 23.62 1.73 -12.83
CA ILE A 156 23.64 2.06 -11.40
C ILE A 156 24.49 3.31 -11.15
N GLU A 157 25.67 3.37 -11.76
CA GLU A 157 26.59 4.51 -11.61
C GLU A 157 26.05 5.80 -12.26
N GLU A 158 25.45 5.71 -13.45
CA GLU A 158 24.91 6.88 -14.15
C GLU A 158 23.57 7.38 -13.56
N ILE A 159 22.65 6.46 -13.19
CA ILE A 159 21.28 6.82 -12.78
C ILE A 159 21.22 7.12 -11.29
N ILE A 160 21.87 6.29 -10.46
CA ILE A 160 21.81 6.42 -9.00
C ILE A 160 22.99 7.23 -8.47
N GLY A 161 24.16 7.12 -9.11
CA GLY A 161 25.37 7.85 -8.71
C GLY A 161 26.17 7.17 -7.59
N ILE A 162 26.00 5.86 -7.39
CA ILE A 162 26.78 5.05 -6.43
C ILE A 162 27.77 4.17 -7.20
N GLU A 163 28.94 3.91 -6.60
CA GLU A 163 29.94 3.03 -7.18
C GLU A 163 29.45 1.57 -7.22
N ALA A 164 29.50 0.92 -8.37
CA ALA A 164 29.00 -0.43 -8.59
C ALA A 164 30.01 -1.36 -9.29
N THR A 165 31.22 -0.87 -9.59
CA THR A 165 32.26 -1.66 -10.29
C THR A 165 32.57 -2.98 -9.58
N ASP A 166 32.60 -3.00 -8.24
CA ASP A 166 32.86 -4.19 -7.40
C ASP A 166 31.57 -4.85 -6.88
N ALA A 167 30.42 -4.59 -7.51
CA ALA A 167 29.16 -5.16 -7.09
C ALA A 167 29.15 -6.70 -7.24
N PRO A 168 28.84 -7.46 -6.17
CA PRO A 168 28.75 -8.91 -6.26
C PRO A 168 27.63 -9.33 -7.20
N THR A 169 27.88 -10.36 -7.99
CA THR A 169 26.92 -10.94 -8.93
C THR A 169 26.42 -12.28 -8.39
N CYS A 170 25.11 -12.51 -8.46
CA CYS A 170 24.52 -13.75 -7.95
C CYS A 170 23.30 -14.19 -8.76
N SER A 171 22.90 -15.45 -8.51
CA SER A 171 21.59 -15.96 -8.85
C SER A 171 20.96 -16.51 -7.57
N ALA A 172 20.02 -15.76 -7.01
CA ALA A 172 19.26 -16.22 -5.85
C ALA A 172 18.50 -17.52 -6.13
N LYS A 173 18.04 -17.74 -7.37
CA LYS A 173 17.34 -18.95 -7.79
C LYS A 173 18.23 -20.19 -7.73
N THR A 174 19.44 -20.11 -8.23
CA THR A 174 20.38 -21.26 -8.30
C THR A 174 21.31 -21.35 -7.08
N GLY A 175 21.47 -20.27 -6.32
CA GLY A 175 22.43 -20.15 -5.21
C GLY A 175 23.82 -19.70 -5.65
N LEU A 176 24.05 -19.54 -6.97
CA LEU A 176 25.36 -19.12 -7.50
C LEU A 176 25.74 -17.72 -6.99
N GLY A 177 26.96 -17.55 -6.44
CA GLY A 177 27.50 -16.28 -6.00
C GLY A 177 26.93 -15.71 -4.70
N VAL A 178 25.94 -16.36 -4.07
CA VAL A 178 25.27 -15.85 -2.85
C VAL A 178 26.22 -15.80 -1.65
N GLU A 179 27.17 -16.74 -1.54
CA GLU A 179 28.21 -16.73 -0.49
C GLU A 179 29.07 -15.46 -0.57
N GLY A 180 29.52 -15.09 -1.78
CA GLY A 180 30.25 -13.85 -2.02
C GLY A 180 29.46 -12.58 -1.68
N VAL A 181 28.11 -12.61 -1.82
CA VAL A 181 27.26 -11.53 -1.35
C VAL A 181 27.31 -11.39 0.16
N LEU A 182 27.25 -12.52 0.92
CA LEU A 182 27.34 -12.50 2.39
C LEU A 182 28.71 -12.04 2.89
N GLU A 183 29.78 -12.45 2.23
CA GLU A 183 31.16 -11.97 2.53
C GLU A 183 31.24 -10.46 2.34
N ARG A 184 30.82 -9.96 1.16
CA ARG A 184 30.90 -8.54 0.84
C ARG A 184 30.00 -7.69 1.75
N LEU A 185 28.82 -8.22 2.14
CA LEU A 185 27.93 -7.58 3.10
C LEU A 185 28.64 -7.32 4.45
N VAL A 186 29.33 -8.33 4.98
CA VAL A 186 30.05 -8.19 6.27
C VAL A 186 31.19 -7.17 6.16
N ASP A 187 31.87 -7.11 5.03
CA ASP A 187 32.99 -6.20 4.79
C ASP A 187 32.56 -4.75 4.62
N VAL A 188 31.44 -4.51 3.94
CA VAL A 188 30.97 -3.17 3.53
C VAL A 188 30.04 -2.55 4.56
N ILE A 189 29.03 -3.30 5.04
CA ILE A 189 28.05 -2.74 5.98
C ILE A 189 28.73 -2.49 7.33
N PRO A 190 28.68 -1.26 7.88
CA PRO A 190 29.31 -0.95 9.15
C PRO A 190 28.62 -1.64 10.32
N ALA A 191 29.36 -1.84 11.40
CA ALA A 191 28.80 -2.29 12.66
C ALA A 191 27.95 -1.17 13.26
N PRO A 192 26.89 -1.53 14.02
CA PRO A 192 26.09 -0.54 14.75
C PRO A 192 26.91 0.13 15.85
N GLU A 193 26.62 1.40 16.10
CA GLU A 193 27.14 2.14 17.24
C GLU A 193 26.24 1.96 18.46
N GLY A 194 26.83 2.03 19.66
CA GLY A 194 26.07 1.99 20.91
C GLY A 194 26.89 1.48 22.09
N ASP A 195 26.49 1.92 23.29
CA ASP A 195 27.08 1.48 24.56
C ASP A 195 26.05 0.63 25.32
N ARG A 196 26.43 -0.60 25.69
CA ARG A 196 25.59 -1.54 26.42
C ARG A 196 25.36 -1.15 27.88
N ASP A 197 26.23 -0.33 28.45
CA ASP A 197 26.16 0.11 29.84
C ASP A 197 25.49 1.50 30.00
N ALA A 198 25.18 2.16 28.89
CA ALA A 198 24.41 3.40 28.89
C ALA A 198 22.93 3.14 29.30
N PRO A 199 22.18 4.20 29.65
CA PRO A 199 20.73 4.10 29.82
C PRO A 199 20.03 3.58 28.56
N LEU A 200 19.00 2.75 28.75
CA LEU A 200 18.26 2.17 27.61
C LEU A 200 17.66 3.26 26.73
N GLN A 201 17.92 3.15 25.45
CA GLN A 201 17.30 3.92 24.40
C GLN A 201 17.00 3.01 23.21
N ALA A 202 15.73 2.68 23.02
CA ALA A 202 15.28 1.80 21.95
C ALA A 202 14.20 2.49 21.10
N LEU A 203 14.27 2.30 19.78
CA LEU A 203 13.29 2.80 18.82
C LEU A 203 12.28 1.70 18.53
N ILE A 204 10.98 2.01 18.59
CA ILE A 204 9.93 1.13 18.11
C ILE A 204 9.87 1.27 16.59
N VAL A 205 10.29 0.23 15.88
CA VAL A 205 10.34 0.20 14.40
C VAL A 205 8.99 -0.21 13.82
N ASP A 206 8.38 -1.23 14.43
CA ASP A 206 7.05 -1.74 14.05
C ASP A 206 6.33 -2.30 15.28
N SER A 207 5.01 -2.47 15.18
CA SER A 207 4.20 -3.10 16.23
C SER A 207 3.04 -3.87 15.60
N TRP A 208 2.62 -4.95 16.24
CA TRP A 208 1.41 -5.68 15.86
C TRP A 208 0.68 -6.21 17.10
N PHE A 209 -0.57 -6.50 16.91
CA PHE A 209 -1.41 -7.06 17.97
C PHE A 209 -1.49 -8.57 17.84
N ASP A 210 -1.18 -9.26 18.92
CA ASP A 210 -1.40 -10.69 19.09
C ASP A 210 -2.50 -10.91 20.12
N ASN A 211 -3.48 -11.76 19.80
CA ASN A 211 -4.64 -11.98 20.67
C ASN A 211 -4.27 -12.56 22.06
N TYR A 212 -3.11 -13.21 22.19
CA TYR A 212 -2.64 -13.84 23.43
C TYR A 212 -1.60 -12.98 24.15
N LEU A 213 -0.72 -12.32 23.41
CA LEU A 213 0.44 -11.59 23.93
C LEU A 213 0.17 -10.08 24.11
N GLY A 214 -0.88 -9.56 23.48
CA GLY A 214 -1.14 -8.13 23.36
C GLY A 214 -0.25 -7.49 22.29
N VAL A 215 0.15 -6.23 22.50
CA VAL A 215 1.04 -5.55 21.56
C VAL A 215 2.44 -6.13 21.65
N VAL A 216 2.96 -6.57 20.50
CA VAL A 216 4.34 -6.99 20.29
C VAL A 216 5.04 -5.87 19.52
N SER A 217 6.10 -5.31 20.08
CA SER A 217 6.86 -4.23 19.45
C SER A 217 8.19 -4.74 18.92
N LEU A 218 8.47 -4.54 17.62
CA LEU A 218 9.78 -4.71 17.03
C LEU A 218 10.62 -3.48 17.36
N VAL A 219 11.76 -3.71 18.02
CA VAL A 219 12.60 -2.61 18.52
C VAL A 219 14.03 -2.72 18.03
N ARG A 220 14.63 -1.56 17.77
CA ARG A 220 16.05 -1.39 17.57
C ARG A 220 16.67 -0.79 18.84
N ILE A 221 17.56 -1.53 19.50
CA ILE A 221 18.27 -1.04 20.69
C ILE A 221 19.43 -0.16 20.21
N LYS A 222 19.33 1.16 20.46
CA LYS A 222 20.41 2.10 20.13
C LYS A 222 21.43 2.20 21.28
N GLN A 223 20.97 2.21 22.53
CA GLN A 223 21.84 2.28 23.73
C GLN A 223 21.28 1.38 24.83
N GLY A 224 22.16 0.91 25.69
CA GLY A 224 21.76 0.17 26.88
C GLY A 224 21.32 -1.26 26.60
N ARG A 225 20.44 -1.75 27.45
CA ARG A 225 19.89 -3.12 27.39
C ARG A 225 18.51 -3.18 28.02
N ILE A 226 17.72 -4.16 27.58
CA ILE A 226 16.39 -4.46 28.13
C ILE A 226 16.27 -5.97 28.40
N ARG A 227 15.66 -6.31 29.52
CA ARG A 227 15.50 -7.68 30.00
C ARG A 227 14.05 -7.99 30.35
N LYS A 228 13.72 -9.26 30.37
CA LYS A 228 12.48 -9.74 30.98
C LYS A 228 12.42 -9.32 32.45
N GLY A 229 11.29 -8.73 32.86
CA GLY A 229 11.06 -8.23 34.22
C GLY A 229 11.40 -6.75 34.43
N ASP A 230 12.08 -6.11 33.48
CA ASP A 230 12.31 -4.67 33.51
C ASP A 230 10.99 -3.89 33.43
N LYS A 231 10.97 -2.67 33.98
CA LYS A 231 9.85 -1.73 33.80
C LYS A 231 10.21 -0.76 32.70
N MET A 232 9.71 -1.00 31.50
CA MET A 232 9.90 -0.09 30.40
C MET A 232 8.96 1.11 30.50
N LEU A 233 9.41 2.27 30.02
CA LEU A 233 8.67 3.52 29.88
C LEU A 233 8.58 3.87 28.40
N VAL A 234 7.38 4.06 27.88
CA VAL A 234 7.13 4.60 26.54
C VAL A 234 7.11 6.12 26.63
N ARG A 235 8.02 6.79 25.93
CA ARG A 235 8.32 8.21 26.17
C ARG A 235 7.19 9.15 25.79
N SER A 236 6.48 8.94 24.68
CA SER A 236 5.41 9.84 24.23
C SER A 236 4.16 9.73 25.10
N THR A 237 3.83 8.53 25.55
CA THR A 237 2.64 8.27 26.37
C THR A 237 2.88 8.47 27.86
N GLY A 238 4.14 8.39 28.30
CA GLY A 238 4.52 8.42 29.72
C GLY A 238 4.09 7.18 30.50
N GLN A 239 3.58 6.15 29.81
CA GLN A 239 3.10 4.92 30.44
C GLN A 239 4.25 3.95 30.72
N THR A 240 4.16 3.27 31.84
CA THR A 240 5.14 2.27 32.25
C THR A 240 4.54 0.88 32.21
N HIS A 241 5.23 -0.06 31.57
CA HIS A 241 4.79 -1.44 31.39
C HIS A 241 5.86 -2.43 31.84
N PRO A 242 5.48 -3.53 32.52
CA PRO A 242 6.44 -4.61 32.85
C PRO A 242 6.75 -5.41 31.59
N VAL A 243 8.02 -5.62 31.28
CA VAL A 243 8.47 -6.47 30.17
C VAL A 243 8.23 -7.93 30.53
N THR A 244 7.37 -8.60 29.78
CA THR A 244 7.03 -10.02 29.99
C THR A 244 7.94 -10.96 29.20
N SER A 245 8.37 -10.56 28.01
CA SER A 245 9.31 -11.30 27.18
C SER A 245 10.07 -10.37 26.24
N VAL A 246 11.31 -10.76 25.94
CA VAL A 246 12.15 -10.16 24.89
C VAL A 246 12.74 -11.30 24.03
N GLY A 247 13.07 -11.01 22.77
CA GLY A 247 13.65 -12.03 21.91
C GLY A 247 13.92 -11.55 20.49
N VAL A 248 14.28 -12.51 19.64
CA VAL A 248 14.60 -12.31 18.22
C VAL A 248 13.80 -13.27 17.34
N PHE A 249 13.70 -13.00 16.06
CA PHE A 249 13.12 -13.90 15.08
C PHE A 249 14.22 -14.66 14.34
N ASN A 250 14.24 -15.98 14.45
CA ASN A 250 15.24 -16.85 13.82
C ASN A 250 14.59 -18.03 13.05
N PRO A 251 14.01 -17.87 11.89
CA PRO A 251 12.90 -16.99 11.53
C PRO A 251 11.69 -17.10 12.46
N LYS A 252 11.62 -18.19 13.26
CA LYS A 252 10.57 -18.37 14.27
C LYS A 252 10.87 -17.52 15.49
N HIS A 253 9.82 -17.15 16.20
CA HIS A 253 9.91 -16.44 17.47
C HIS A 253 10.81 -17.20 18.47
N SER A 254 11.88 -16.55 18.93
CA SER A 254 12.84 -17.12 19.86
C SER A 254 13.04 -16.18 21.04
N GLU A 255 12.56 -16.56 22.24
CA GLU A 255 12.77 -15.80 23.46
C GLU A 255 14.25 -15.79 23.86
N THR A 256 14.71 -14.63 24.32
CA THR A 256 16.05 -14.44 24.89
C THR A 256 15.94 -13.79 26.25
N ASP A 257 16.99 -13.83 27.04
CA ASP A 257 16.99 -13.19 28.37
C ASP A 257 17.19 -11.67 28.29
N ILE A 258 17.82 -11.19 27.21
CA ILE A 258 18.27 -9.81 27.07
C ILE A 258 18.38 -9.41 25.59
N LEU A 259 18.06 -8.15 25.30
CA LEU A 259 18.45 -7.43 24.09
C LEU A 259 19.39 -6.29 24.46
N GLU A 260 20.48 -6.13 23.72
CA GLU A 260 21.55 -5.18 23.98
C GLU A 260 21.73 -4.17 22.84
N ALA A 261 22.45 -3.08 23.10
CA ALA A 261 22.79 -2.07 22.10
C ALA A 261 23.36 -2.72 20.83
N GLY A 262 22.87 -2.27 19.68
CA GLY A 262 23.18 -2.82 18.36
C GLY A 262 22.18 -3.85 17.84
N GLU A 263 21.32 -4.42 18.66
CA GLU A 263 20.43 -5.50 18.26
C GLU A 263 19.05 -5.03 17.82
N VAL A 264 18.44 -5.84 16.96
CA VAL A 264 17.02 -5.74 16.58
C VAL A 264 16.29 -6.96 17.15
N GLY A 265 15.14 -6.75 17.76
CA GLY A 265 14.37 -7.83 18.36
C GLY A 265 12.98 -7.37 18.77
N PHE A 266 12.22 -8.25 19.41
CA PHE A 266 10.89 -7.91 19.90
C PHE A 266 10.85 -7.74 21.42
N VAL A 267 9.92 -6.89 21.85
CA VAL A 267 9.58 -6.67 23.26
C VAL A 267 8.07 -6.86 23.44
N ILE A 268 7.70 -7.66 24.44
CA ILE A 268 6.32 -7.89 24.87
C ILE A 268 6.17 -7.38 26.29
N ALA A 269 5.20 -6.52 26.52
CA ALA A 269 4.98 -5.89 27.83
C ALA A 269 3.51 -5.92 28.28
N GLY A 270 2.70 -6.83 27.70
CA GLY A 270 1.29 -6.99 28.07
C GLY A 270 0.44 -5.74 27.83
N ILE A 271 0.83 -4.91 26.88
CA ILE A 271 0.11 -3.69 26.50
C ILE A 271 -1.17 -4.12 25.77
N LYS A 272 -2.31 -3.77 26.34
CA LYS A 272 -3.64 -4.05 25.75
C LYS A 272 -4.20 -2.85 25.00
N ASP A 273 -3.73 -1.65 25.35
CA ASP A 273 -4.10 -0.42 24.67
C ASP A 273 -3.34 -0.32 23.35
N ILE A 274 -4.08 -0.21 22.29
CA ILE A 274 -3.61 -0.09 20.91
C ILE A 274 -2.63 1.10 20.72
N PHE A 275 -2.85 2.17 21.46
CA PHE A 275 -2.03 3.38 21.41
C PHE A 275 -0.94 3.42 22.49
N GLY A 276 -0.78 2.35 23.27
CA GLY A 276 0.17 2.29 24.38
C GLY A 276 1.65 2.23 23.98
N ALA A 277 1.95 1.80 22.74
CA ALA A 277 3.31 1.74 22.19
C ALA A 277 3.31 2.11 20.69
N PRO A 278 3.19 3.42 20.38
CA PRO A 278 3.14 3.88 19.00
C PRO A 278 4.46 3.66 18.28
N VAL A 279 4.36 3.30 16.99
CA VAL A 279 5.53 3.11 16.11
C VAL A 279 6.28 4.45 15.96
N GLY A 280 7.60 4.39 16.02
CA GLY A 280 8.48 5.57 16.00
C GLY A 280 8.75 6.16 17.38
N ASP A 281 8.15 5.62 18.44
CA ASP A 281 8.40 6.10 19.79
C ASP A 281 9.70 5.53 20.40
N THR A 282 10.14 6.15 21.48
CA THR A 282 11.33 5.75 22.22
C THR A 282 10.94 5.00 23.48
N ILE A 283 11.53 3.82 23.67
CA ILE A 283 11.45 3.05 24.91
C ILE A 283 12.71 3.32 25.75
N THR A 284 12.50 3.57 27.03
CA THR A 284 13.54 3.61 28.06
C THR A 284 13.11 2.79 29.28
N LEU A 285 13.93 2.76 30.33
CA LEU A 285 13.54 2.18 31.63
C LEU A 285 12.90 3.25 32.51
N SER A 286 11.95 2.84 33.36
CA SER A 286 11.32 3.74 34.33
C SER A 286 12.32 4.32 35.36
N SER A 287 13.50 3.68 35.52
CA SER A 287 14.61 4.16 36.34
C SER A 287 15.41 5.28 35.69
N THR A 288 15.32 5.47 34.37
CA THR A 288 16.06 6.47 33.59
C THR A 288 15.12 7.24 32.67
N PRO A 289 14.11 7.95 33.20
CA PRO A 289 13.04 8.55 32.41
C PRO A 289 13.49 9.71 31.51
N ASP A 290 14.62 10.35 31.80
CA ASP A 290 15.08 11.58 31.14
C ASP A 290 15.94 11.33 29.89
N VAL A 291 16.00 10.10 29.40
CA VAL A 291 16.72 9.77 28.16
C VAL A 291 16.10 10.54 26.97
N PRO A 292 16.91 11.19 26.11
CA PRO A 292 16.39 11.90 24.94
C PRO A 292 15.53 11.00 24.04
N MET A 293 14.47 11.56 23.48
CA MET A 293 13.68 10.84 22.47
C MET A 293 14.50 10.72 21.19
N LEU A 294 14.44 9.54 20.59
CA LEU A 294 14.97 9.32 19.24
C LEU A 294 14.10 10.06 18.22
N PRO A 295 14.66 10.45 17.06
CA PRO A 295 13.85 10.95 15.97
C PRO A 295 12.78 9.94 15.62
N GLY A 296 11.53 10.31 15.75
CA GLY A 296 10.40 9.47 15.36
C GLY A 296 10.18 9.51 13.84
N PHE A 297 9.20 8.75 13.39
CA PHE A 297 8.82 8.74 11.98
C PHE A 297 7.85 9.89 11.66
N LYS A 298 7.98 10.44 10.44
CA LYS A 298 7.01 11.41 9.93
C LYS A 298 5.66 10.71 9.75
N LYS A 299 4.59 11.35 10.22
CA LYS A 299 3.23 10.85 9.94
C LYS A 299 2.96 10.99 8.45
N VAL A 300 2.67 9.87 7.81
CA VAL A 300 2.29 9.86 6.39
C VAL A 300 0.81 10.20 6.29
N LYS A 301 0.47 11.08 5.35
CA LYS A 301 -0.92 11.43 5.08
C LYS A 301 -1.48 10.49 4.02
N PRO A 302 -2.70 9.94 4.21
CA PRO A 302 -3.36 9.17 3.18
C PRO A 302 -3.50 9.98 1.89
N GLN A 303 -3.38 9.28 0.76
CA GLN A 303 -3.51 9.86 -0.59
C GLN A 303 -4.85 9.50 -1.22
N VAL A 304 -5.40 8.34 -0.86
CA VAL A 304 -6.64 7.77 -1.37
C VAL A 304 -7.63 7.58 -0.25
N TYR A 305 -8.88 7.89 -0.49
CA TYR A 305 -9.95 7.71 0.48
C TYR A 305 -11.10 6.91 -0.14
N ALA A 306 -11.62 5.94 0.60
CA ALA A 306 -12.84 5.21 0.25
C ALA A 306 -13.70 4.97 1.51
N GLY A 307 -15.01 4.99 1.34
CA GLY A 307 -15.93 4.50 2.35
C GLY A 307 -15.99 2.98 2.30
N LEU A 308 -15.81 2.32 3.43
CA LEU A 308 -16.01 0.88 3.58
C LEU A 308 -17.25 0.64 4.45
N PHE A 309 -18.16 -0.20 3.98
CA PHE A 309 -19.45 -0.44 4.62
C PHE A 309 -19.68 -1.95 4.78
N PRO A 310 -20.07 -2.44 5.95
CA PRO A 310 -20.42 -3.84 6.11
C PRO A 310 -21.75 -4.13 5.40
N ILE A 311 -21.88 -5.32 4.80
CA ILE A 311 -23.11 -5.75 4.13
C ILE A 311 -24.21 -5.93 5.18
N ASP A 312 -23.88 -6.55 6.32
CA ASP A 312 -24.81 -6.69 7.44
C ASP A 312 -24.57 -5.57 8.48
N ALA A 313 -25.62 -4.87 8.84
CA ALA A 313 -25.53 -3.78 9.83
C ALA A 313 -25.09 -4.27 11.22
N SER A 314 -25.26 -5.57 11.55
CA SER A 314 -24.78 -6.18 12.80
C SER A 314 -23.26 -6.23 12.89
N ASP A 315 -22.57 -6.19 11.75
CA ASP A 315 -21.11 -6.28 11.67
C ASP A 315 -20.39 -4.93 11.88
N PHE A 316 -21.14 -3.84 12.12
CA PHE A 316 -20.54 -2.51 12.31
C PHE A 316 -19.56 -2.46 13.51
N GLU A 317 -19.92 -3.02 14.68
CA GLU A 317 -19.03 -3.05 15.83
C GLU A 317 -17.83 -4.00 15.66
N PRO A 318 -18.01 -5.25 15.18
CA PRO A 318 -16.90 -6.11 14.77
C PRO A 318 -15.96 -5.44 13.76
N PHE A 319 -16.49 -4.71 12.79
CA PHE A 319 -15.72 -3.98 11.78
C PHE A 319 -14.90 -2.86 12.43
N ARG A 320 -15.48 -2.09 13.35
CA ARG A 320 -14.73 -1.07 14.10
C ARG A 320 -13.54 -1.67 14.85
N GLU A 321 -13.76 -2.79 15.56
CA GLU A 321 -12.68 -3.47 16.27
C GLU A 321 -11.60 -4.02 15.33
N ALA A 322 -12.00 -4.56 14.19
CA ALA A 322 -11.07 -5.04 13.16
C ALA A 322 -10.19 -3.90 12.62
N LEU A 323 -10.79 -2.75 12.27
CA LEU A 323 -10.04 -1.57 11.83
C LEU A 323 -9.07 -1.06 12.89
N GLN A 324 -9.46 -1.04 14.17
CA GLN A 324 -8.58 -0.65 15.26
C GLN A 324 -7.38 -1.60 15.40
N LYS A 325 -7.61 -2.91 15.33
CA LYS A 325 -6.53 -3.92 15.37
C LYS A 325 -5.62 -3.82 14.15
N LEU A 326 -6.20 -3.60 12.98
CA LEU A 326 -5.44 -3.46 11.74
C LEU A 326 -4.59 -2.19 11.75
N GLN A 327 -5.07 -1.08 12.31
CA GLN A 327 -4.33 0.18 12.43
C GLN A 327 -3.06 0.08 13.30
N ILE A 328 -2.98 -0.88 14.24
CA ILE A 328 -1.74 -1.13 14.97
C ILE A 328 -0.70 -1.72 14.02
N ASN A 329 -1.15 -2.67 13.19
CA ASN A 329 -0.31 -3.37 12.25
C ASN A 329 0.07 -2.49 11.06
N ASP A 330 -0.76 -1.51 10.77
CA ASP A 330 -0.66 -0.59 9.64
C ASP A 330 -0.99 0.84 10.08
N SER A 331 0.01 1.54 10.56
CA SER A 331 -0.16 2.88 11.10
C SER A 331 -0.41 3.97 10.02
N ALA A 332 -0.36 3.60 8.74
CA ALA A 332 -0.76 4.46 7.64
C ALA A 332 -2.28 4.45 7.40
N LEU A 333 -2.96 3.40 7.87
CA LEU A 333 -4.40 3.31 7.80
C LEU A 333 -5.05 4.38 8.70
N PHE A 334 -5.82 5.24 8.09
CA PHE A 334 -6.69 6.21 8.76
C PHE A 334 -8.15 5.79 8.61
N PHE A 335 -8.97 5.97 9.62
CA PHE A 335 -10.41 5.77 9.48
C PHE A 335 -11.21 6.67 10.42
N GLU A 336 -12.38 7.07 9.97
CA GLU A 336 -13.39 7.82 10.73
C GLU A 336 -14.80 7.30 10.40
N PRO A 337 -15.77 7.39 11.33
CA PRO A 337 -17.14 6.99 11.04
C PRO A 337 -17.73 7.75 9.85
N GLU A 338 -18.41 7.04 8.96
CA GLU A 338 -19.14 7.58 7.82
C GLU A 338 -20.54 6.98 7.76
N SER A 339 -21.50 7.74 7.24
CA SER A 339 -22.85 7.25 6.94
C SER A 339 -23.20 7.54 5.49
N SER A 340 -23.78 6.56 4.82
CA SER A 340 -24.31 6.66 3.47
C SER A 340 -25.79 6.41 3.49
N ASP A 341 -26.57 7.22 2.77
CA ASP A 341 -28.02 7.00 2.63
C ASP A 341 -28.33 5.67 1.93
N ALA A 342 -27.42 5.21 1.07
CA ALA A 342 -27.58 3.96 0.31
C ALA A 342 -27.04 2.73 1.04
N LEU A 343 -25.91 2.85 1.79
CA LEU A 343 -25.16 1.73 2.37
C LEU A 343 -25.23 1.65 3.90
N GLY A 344 -25.81 2.67 4.57
CA GLY A 344 -25.92 2.71 6.02
C GLY A 344 -24.65 3.21 6.71
N PHE A 345 -24.33 2.66 7.88
CA PHE A 345 -23.17 3.05 8.68
C PHE A 345 -21.93 2.27 8.28
N GLY A 346 -20.80 2.97 8.16
CA GLY A 346 -19.51 2.42 7.82
C GLY A 346 -18.37 3.33 8.29
N PHE A 347 -17.23 3.22 7.63
CA PHE A 347 -16.06 4.04 7.94
C PHE A 347 -15.45 4.62 6.65
N ARG A 348 -15.12 5.91 6.71
CA ARG A 348 -14.26 6.56 5.73
C ARG A 348 -12.83 6.19 6.04
N CYS A 349 -12.20 5.44 5.15
CA CYS A 349 -10.84 4.98 5.31
C CYS A 349 -9.90 5.74 4.38
N GLY A 350 -8.70 6.05 4.87
CA GLY A 350 -7.63 6.67 4.12
C GLY A 350 -6.46 5.71 3.92
N PHE A 351 -5.94 5.67 2.70
CA PHE A 351 -4.92 4.72 2.24
C PHE A 351 -3.78 5.46 1.54
N LEU A 352 -2.62 4.82 1.42
CA LEU A 352 -1.47 5.38 0.70
C LEU A 352 -1.62 5.33 -0.81
N GLY A 353 -2.29 4.30 -1.32
CA GLY A 353 -2.57 4.08 -2.73
C GLY A 353 -3.66 3.04 -2.94
N MET A 354 -3.89 2.65 -4.19
CA MET A 354 -4.91 1.65 -4.54
C MET A 354 -4.56 0.25 -4.09
N LEU A 355 -3.30 -0.16 -4.24
CA LEU A 355 -2.85 -1.47 -3.78
C LEU A 355 -2.99 -1.60 -2.26
N HIS A 356 -2.65 -0.53 -1.52
CA HIS A 356 -2.85 -0.49 -0.07
C HIS A 356 -4.34 -0.64 0.29
N MET A 357 -5.24 0.05 -0.41
CA MET A 357 -6.70 -0.08 -0.19
C MET A 357 -7.18 -1.52 -0.42
N GLU A 358 -6.78 -2.14 -1.53
CA GLU A 358 -7.16 -3.53 -1.85
C GLU A 358 -6.66 -4.51 -0.80
N ILE A 359 -5.41 -4.36 -0.35
CA ILE A 359 -4.81 -5.22 0.67
C ILE A 359 -5.54 -5.07 2.01
N VAL A 360 -5.84 -3.83 2.42
CA VAL A 360 -6.59 -3.59 3.67
C VAL A 360 -7.99 -4.22 3.59
N GLN A 361 -8.68 -4.06 2.46
CA GLN A 361 -10.00 -4.66 2.27
C GLN A 361 -9.93 -6.20 2.31
N GLU A 362 -9.02 -6.82 1.56
CA GLU A 362 -8.85 -8.29 1.56
C GLU A 362 -8.45 -8.83 2.95
N ARG A 363 -7.63 -8.09 3.70
CA ARG A 363 -7.29 -8.48 5.07
C ARG A 363 -8.49 -8.42 6.01
N LEU A 364 -9.33 -7.38 5.90
CA LEU A 364 -10.57 -7.28 6.68
C LEU A 364 -11.53 -8.43 6.34
N GLU A 365 -11.64 -8.80 5.07
CA GLU A 365 -12.48 -9.91 4.62
C GLU A 365 -11.94 -11.27 5.09
N ARG A 366 -10.63 -11.54 4.94
CA ARG A 366 -10.02 -12.86 5.22
C ARG A 366 -9.64 -13.07 6.69
N GLU A 367 -9.07 -12.06 7.36
CA GLU A 367 -8.58 -12.20 8.74
C GLU A 367 -9.69 -12.00 9.77
N TYR A 368 -10.75 -11.24 9.43
CA TYR A 368 -11.82 -10.86 10.35
C TYR A 368 -13.22 -11.34 9.92
N ASP A 369 -13.31 -12.07 8.80
CA ASP A 369 -14.56 -12.66 8.26
C ASP A 369 -15.67 -11.60 8.06
N LEU A 370 -15.30 -10.46 7.44
CA LEU A 370 -16.19 -9.33 7.19
C LEU A 370 -16.51 -9.24 5.70
N ASP A 371 -17.80 -9.16 5.38
CA ASP A 371 -18.25 -8.85 4.01
C ASP A 371 -18.43 -7.35 3.85
N LEU A 372 -17.59 -6.72 3.00
CA LEU A 372 -17.51 -5.27 2.87
C LEU A 372 -17.86 -4.78 1.47
N ILE A 373 -18.51 -3.61 1.40
CA ILE A 373 -18.71 -2.84 0.17
C ILE A 373 -17.84 -1.60 0.25
N SER A 374 -17.06 -1.34 -0.81
CA SER A 374 -16.28 -0.11 -0.95
C SER A 374 -17.01 0.92 -1.81
N SER A 375 -17.02 2.19 -1.38
CA SER A 375 -17.39 3.31 -2.26
C SER A 375 -16.29 3.58 -3.28
N ALA A 376 -16.58 4.42 -4.29
CA ALA A 376 -15.55 4.87 -5.23
C ALA A 376 -14.38 5.54 -4.48
N PRO A 377 -13.12 5.14 -4.75
CA PRO A 377 -11.96 5.82 -4.18
C PRO A 377 -11.86 7.24 -4.73
N THR A 378 -11.38 8.13 -3.89
CA THR A 378 -11.17 9.55 -4.24
C THR A 378 -9.88 10.03 -3.58
N VAL A 379 -9.30 11.07 -4.17
CA VAL A 379 -8.20 11.83 -3.57
C VAL A 379 -8.77 12.98 -2.73
N ILE A 380 -7.94 13.62 -1.90
CA ILE A 380 -8.34 14.85 -1.22
C ILE A 380 -8.31 16.00 -2.21
N TYR A 381 -9.41 16.76 -2.28
CA TYR A 381 -9.48 18.04 -2.97
C TYR A 381 -9.54 19.19 -1.96
N GLU A 382 -9.17 20.38 -2.40
CA GLU A 382 -9.36 21.61 -1.63
C GLU A 382 -10.45 22.48 -2.24
N ALA A 383 -11.32 23.04 -1.41
CA ALA A 383 -12.21 24.11 -1.78
C ALA A 383 -11.83 25.39 -1.03
N LEU A 384 -11.49 26.44 -1.77
CA LEU A 384 -11.37 27.78 -1.21
C LEU A 384 -12.77 28.41 -1.20
N THR A 385 -13.25 28.76 -0.01
CA THR A 385 -14.56 29.42 0.14
C THR A 385 -14.44 30.91 -0.15
N LYS A 386 -15.55 31.54 -0.49
CA LYS A 386 -15.62 33.02 -0.66
C LYS A 386 -15.30 33.79 0.63
N LYS A 387 -15.24 33.12 1.77
CA LYS A 387 -14.81 33.70 3.06
C LYS A 387 -13.31 33.60 3.29
N GLY A 388 -12.58 32.90 2.42
CA GLY A 388 -11.14 32.67 2.55
C GLY A 388 -10.76 31.39 3.32
N ASP A 389 -11.73 30.59 3.77
CA ASP A 389 -11.47 29.33 4.46
C ASP A 389 -11.15 28.22 3.47
N ILE A 390 -10.20 27.34 3.81
CA ILE A 390 -9.87 26.16 3.03
C ILE A 390 -10.60 24.95 3.64
N ILE A 391 -11.39 24.26 2.83
CA ILE A 391 -12.10 23.04 3.18
C ILE A 391 -11.48 21.87 2.41
N TYR A 392 -11.09 20.81 3.11
CA TYR A 392 -10.64 19.57 2.49
C TYR A 392 -11.83 18.65 2.18
N ILE A 393 -11.88 18.16 0.94
CA ILE A 393 -12.94 17.31 0.42
C ILE A 393 -12.35 15.91 0.16
N ASP A 394 -12.61 14.97 1.03
CA ASP A 394 -12.19 13.58 0.95
C ASP A 394 -13.31 12.64 0.44
N SER A 395 -14.54 13.17 0.32
CA SER A 395 -15.71 12.45 -0.16
C SER A 395 -16.56 13.34 -1.08
N PRO A 396 -17.15 12.80 -2.16
CA PRO A 396 -18.09 13.54 -3.00
C PRO A 396 -19.29 14.11 -2.24
N SER A 397 -19.69 13.47 -1.14
CA SER A 397 -20.79 13.95 -0.27
C SER A 397 -20.44 15.24 0.49
N LYS A 398 -19.16 15.44 0.82
CA LYS A 398 -18.64 16.63 1.53
C LYS A 398 -18.40 17.82 0.57
N MET A 399 -18.65 17.69 -0.73
CA MET A 399 -18.44 18.76 -1.68
C MET A 399 -19.41 19.91 -1.40
N PRO A 400 -18.91 21.15 -1.10
CA PRO A 400 -19.76 22.29 -0.81
C PRO A 400 -20.51 22.78 -2.04
N ASP A 401 -21.62 23.50 -1.81
CA ASP A 401 -22.38 24.11 -2.90
C ASP A 401 -21.52 25.12 -3.68
N GLY A 402 -21.57 25.06 -5.01
CA GLY A 402 -20.77 25.92 -5.89
C GLY A 402 -21.01 27.43 -5.68
N SER A 403 -22.12 27.81 -5.02
CA SER A 403 -22.39 29.21 -4.66
C SER A 403 -21.49 29.76 -3.55
N THR A 404 -20.95 28.86 -2.68
CA THR A 404 -20.10 29.21 -1.53
C THR A 404 -18.62 29.08 -1.83
N VAL A 405 -18.26 28.41 -2.92
CA VAL A 405 -16.88 28.14 -3.33
C VAL A 405 -16.38 29.24 -4.27
N GLU A 406 -15.17 29.71 -4.05
CA GLU A 406 -14.44 30.62 -4.93
C GLU A 406 -13.57 29.80 -5.92
N ASP A 407 -12.85 28.80 -5.42
CA ASP A 407 -11.93 27.98 -6.21
C ASP A 407 -11.94 26.53 -5.73
N LEU A 408 -11.85 25.59 -6.66
CA LEU A 408 -11.66 24.16 -6.41
C LEU A 408 -10.27 23.77 -6.88
N ARG A 409 -9.55 23.05 -6.03
CA ARG A 409 -8.16 22.63 -6.29
C ARG A 409 -8.02 21.13 -6.20
N GLU A 410 -7.26 20.59 -7.16
CA GLU A 410 -6.89 19.16 -7.17
C GLU A 410 -5.44 18.98 -6.75
N PRO A 411 -5.10 17.84 -6.09
CA PRO A 411 -3.74 17.50 -5.75
C PRO A 411 -2.97 17.12 -7.02
N ILE A 412 -1.75 17.66 -7.14
CA ILE A 412 -0.83 17.35 -8.24
C ILE A 412 0.29 16.44 -7.71
N ALA A 413 0.54 15.36 -8.43
CA ALA A 413 1.66 14.47 -8.22
C ALA A 413 2.79 14.77 -9.20
N GLU A 414 4.02 14.78 -8.72
CA GLU A 414 5.22 14.69 -9.54
C GLU A 414 5.54 13.22 -9.75
N CYS A 415 5.50 12.80 -11.01
CA CYS A 415 5.70 11.42 -11.43
C CYS A 415 7.08 11.28 -12.08
N HIS A 416 7.92 10.42 -11.52
CA HIS A 416 9.20 10.02 -12.09
C HIS A 416 9.04 8.68 -12.78
N ILE A 417 9.22 8.68 -14.11
CA ILE A 417 9.01 7.50 -14.95
C ILE A 417 10.34 7.15 -15.60
N LEU A 418 10.79 5.92 -15.43
CA LEU A 418 11.95 5.39 -16.14
C LEU A 418 11.47 4.39 -17.20
N VAL A 419 11.88 4.58 -18.46
CA VAL A 419 11.37 3.81 -19.59
C VAL A 419 12.42 3.64 -20.69
N PRO A 420 12.52 2.45 -21.35
CA PRO A 420 13.35 2.27 -22.53
C PRO A 420 12.92 3.19 -23.68
N GLN A 421 13.90 3.69 -24.46
CA GLN A 421 13.66 4.64 -25.57
C GLN A 421 12.60 4.17 -26.56
N GLU A 422 12.48 2.86 -26.80
CA GLU A 422 11.50 2.29 -27.75
C GLU A 422 10.04 2.52 -27.35
N TYR A 423 9.75 2.67 -26.03
CA TYR A 423 8.40 2.91 -25.50
C TYR A 423 8.12 4.36 -25.15
N LEU A 424 9.11 5.26 -25.33
CA LEU A 424 9.00 6.68 -24.95
C LEU A 424 7.73 7.34 -25.50
N GLY A 425 7.44 7.16 -26.79
CA GLY A 425 6.30 7.77 -27.45
C GLY A 425 4.96 7.34 -26.86
N ASN A 426 4.81 6.05 -26.52
CA ASN A 426 3.60 5.51 -25.92
C ASN A 426 3.38 6.08 -24.50
N VAL A 427 4.45 6.14 -23.70
CA VAL A 427 4.39 6.66 -22.34
C VAL A 427 4.10 8.15 -22.33
N MET A 428 4.73 8.93 -23.21
CA MET A 428 4.43 10.37 -23.33
C MET A 428 2.96 10.60 -23.72
N THR A 429 2.42 9.81 -24.66
CA THR A 429 1.01 9.89 -25.05
C THR A 429 0.10 9.60 -23.84
N LEU A 430 0.38 8.55 -23.08
CA LEU A 430 -0.37 8.23 -21.87
C LEU A 430 -0.35 9.37 -20.85
N CYS A 431 0.83 9.97 -20.58
CA CYS A 431 0.95 11.08 -19.64
C CYS A 431 0.13 12.31 -20.09
N ILE A 432 0.16 12.65 -21.38
CA ILE A 432 -0.60 13.77 -21.93
C ILE A 432 -2.11 13.51 -21.86
N GLU A 433 -2.56 12.30 -22.18
CA GLU A 433 -3.97 11.90 -22.05
C GLU A 433 -4.46 12.01 -20.60
N ARG A 434 -3.57 11.84 -19.62
CA ARG A 434 -3.83 12.01 -18.18
C ARG A 434 -3.63 13.44 -17.69
N ARG A 435 -3.68 14.42 -18.55
CA ARG A 435 -3.50 15.85 -18.23
C ARG A 435 -2.11 16.16 -17.66
N GLY A 436 -1.12 15.32 -17.94
CA GLY A 436 0.25 15.47 -17.46
C GLY A 436 0.96 16.63 -18.15
N VAL A 437 1.75 17.35 -17.38
CA VAL A 437 2.64 18.42 -17.83
C VAL A 437 4.08 17.95 -17.69
N GLN A 438 4.80 17.83 -18.79
CA GLN A 438 6.21 17.44 -18.77
C GLN A 438 7.06 18.54 -18.13
N LYS A 439 7.91 18.15 -17.17
CA LYS A 439 8.85 19.04 -16.48
C LYS A 439 10.28 18.82 -16.94
N ASP A 440 10.70 17.55 -17.01
CA ASP A 440 12.07 17.18 -17.38
C ASP A 440 12.08 15.89 -18.19
N MET A 441 13.13 15.72 -18.99
CA MET A 441 13.41 14.51 -19.74
C MET A 441 14.91 14.35 -19.91
N LYS A 442 15.45 13.25 -19.44
CA LYS A 442 16.87 12.93 -19.52
C LYS A 442 17.07 11.58 -20.19
N PHE A 443 18.01 11.54 -21.13
CA PHE A 443 18.44 10.30 -21.77
C PHE A 443 19.60 9.71 -20.96
N LEU A 444 19.44 8.48 -20.49
CA LEU A 444 20.37 7.75 -19.66
C LEU A 444 20.70 6.43 -20.37
N GLY A 445 21.72 6.47 -21.24
CA GLY A 445 22.04 5.32 -22.10
C GLY A 445 20.84 4.87 -22.94
N ASN A 446 20.34 3.63 -22.73
CA ASN A 446 19.17 3.08 -23.41
C ASN A 446 17.83 3.41 -22.74
N GLN A 447 17.87 4.04 -21.57
CA GLN A 447 16.67 4.44 -20.83
C GLN A 447 16.43 5.94 -20.92
N VAL A 448 15.19 6.35 -20.65
CA VAL A 448 14.80 7.75 -20.55
C VAL A 448 14.13 7.97 -19.21
N SER A 449 14.62 8.94 -18.47
CA SER A 449 13.97 9.43 -17.25
C SER A 449 13.05 10.58 -17.61
N LEU A 450 11.78 10.44 -17.29
CA LEU A 450 10.73 11.44 -17.51
C LEU A 450 10.21 11.95 -16.18
N THR A 451 10.07 13.26 -16.05
CA THR A 451 9.39 13.88 -14.92
C THR A 451 8.15 14.61 -15.44
N PHE A 452 6.98 14.19 -14.93
CA PHE A 452 5.68 14.77 -15.25
C PHE A 452 4.97 15.22 -13.99
N GLU A 453 4.30 16.36 -14.05
CA GLU A 453 3.24 16.71 -13.09
C GLU A 453 1.90 16.24 -13.63
N ILE A 454 1.24 15.33 -12.88
CA ILE A 454 -0.04 14.73 -13.27
C ILE A 454 -1.01 14.90 -12.09
N PRO A 455 -2.30 15.24 -12.33
CA PRO A 455 -3.29 15.24 -11.26
C PRO A 455 -3.35 13.88 -10.56
N MET A 456 -3.26 13.89 -9.22
CA MET A 456 -3.17 12.67 -8.40
C MET A 456 -4.32 11.69 -8.66
N ALA A 457 -5.53 12.21 -8.90
CA ALA A 457 -6.70 11.37 -9.25
C ALA A 457 -6.52 10.57 -10.54
N GLU A 458 -5.69 11.04 -11.47
CA GLU A 458 -5.38 10.33 -12.72
C GLU A 458 -4.26 9.30 -12.54
N VAL A 459 -3.37 9.51 -11.56
CA VAL A 459 -2.26 8.59 -11.24
C VAL A 459 -2.76 7.38 -10.45
N VAL A 460 -3.56 7.64 -9.41
CA VAL A 460 -3.95 6.64 -8.42
C VAL A 460 -4.85 5.55 -9.00
N MET A 461 -5.69 5.84 -10.00
CA MET A 461 -6.72 4.90 -10.46
C MET A 461 -6.14 3.73 -11.28
N ASP A 462 -5.75 3.98 -12.52
CA ASP A 462 -5.35 2.94 -13.49
C ASP A 462 -4.07 3.28 -14.26
N PHE A 463 -3.39 4.34 -13.85
CA PHE A 463 -2.21 4.84 -14.58
C PHE A 463 -1.07 3.83 -14.58
N PHE A 464 -0.80 3.20 -13.46
CA PHE A 464 0.28 2.20 -13.33
C PHE A 464 0.05 1.01 -14.25
N ASP A 465 -1.17 0.46 -14.28
CA ASP A 465 -1.51 -0.67 -15.13
C ASP A 465 -1.38 -0.33 -16.61
N LYS A 466 -1.84 0.88 -17.00
CA LYS A 466 -1.70 1.36 -18.38
C LYS A 466 -0.25 1.64 -18.74
N LEU A 467 0.53 2.17 -17.81
CA LEU A 467 1.97 2.40 -17.99
C LEU A 467 2.70 1.07 -18.26
N LYS A 468 2.45 0.06 -17.43
CA LYS A 468 3.00 -1.28 -17.62
C LYS A 468 2.51 -1.90 -18.94
N SER A 469 1.25 -1.77 -19.28
CA SER A 469 0.70 -2.30 -20.53
C SER A 469 1.31 -1.64 -21.78
N CYS A 470 1.39 -0.30 -21.84
CA CYS A 470 1.91 0.42 -23.02
C CYS A 470 3.43 0.29 -23.19
N SER A 471 4.16 -0.07 -22.13
CA SER A 471 5.59 -0.32 -22.13
C SER A 471 5.97 -1.80 -22.09
N ARG A 472 5.01 -2.72 -22.23
CA ARG A 472 5.20 -4.17 -22.09
C ARG A 472 5.86 -4.60 -20.78
N GLY A 473 5.59 -3.86 -19.70
CA GLY A 473 6.13 -4.12 -18.37
C GLY A 473 7.46 -3.42 -18.06
N PHE A 474 8.09 -2.75 -19.03
CA PHE A 474 9.42 -2.16 -18.86
C PHE A 474 9.45 -0.77 -18.22
N ALA A 475 8.33 -0.03 -18.21
CA ALA A 475 8.32 1.26 -17.54
C ALA A 475 8.08 1.11 -16.05
N SER A 476 8.80 1.88 -15.25
CA SER A 476 8.61 2.01 -13.80
C SER A 476 8.15 3.42 -13.44
N LEU A 477 7.45 3.53 -12.32
CA LEU A 477 6.85 4.76 -11.83
C LEU A 477 7.15 4.92 -10.35
N ASP A 478 7.57 6.12 -9.98
CA ASP A 478 7.51 6.64 -8.63
C ASP A 478 6.79 7.99 -8.65
N TYR A 479 6.06 8.36 -7.59
CA TYR A 479 5.32 9.61 -7.55
C TYR A 479 5.20 10.18 -6.14
N ASN A 480 5.21 11.52 -6.06
CA ASN A 480 5.08 12.24 -4.81
C ASN A 480 4.05 13.37 -4.94
N PHE A 481 3.31 13.64 -3.86
CA PHE A 481 2.46 14.82 -3.79
C PHE A 481 3.30 16.10 -3.76
N VAL A 482 2.95 17.09 -4.59
CA VAL A 482 3.67 18.38 -4.64
C VAL A 482 2.82 19.52 -4.08
N ARG A 483 1.64 19.74 -4.63
CA ARG A 483 0.79 20.89 -4.30
C ARG A 483 -0.65 20.68 -4.72
N PHE A 484 -1.52 21.56 -4.25
CA PHE A 484 -2.86 21.72 -4.81
C PHE A 484 -2.86 22.80 -5.89
N GLU A 485 -3.59 22.55 -6.99
CA GLU A 485 -3.71 23.46 -8.13
C GLU A 485 -5.17 23.65 -8.53
N SER A 486 -5.54 24.89 -8.90
CA SER A 486 -6.91 25.22 -9.33
C SER A 486 -7.33 24.41 -10.54
N SER A 487 -8.53 23.83 -10.49
CA SER A 487 -9.05 22.96 -11.55
C SER A 487 -10.58 23.04 -11.68
N ALA A 488 -11.05 22.86 -12.91
CA ALA A 488 -12.49 22.86 -13.22
C ALA A 488 -13.16 21.54 -12.80
N LEU A 489 -13.22 21.28 -11.50
CA LEU A 489 -13.80 20.07 -10.92
C LEU A 489 -15.32 20.15 -10.84
N VAL A 490 -15.98 19.02 -11.05
CA VAL A 490 -17.43 18.86 -10.89
C VAL A 490 -17.75 17.56 -10.19
N LYS A 491 -18.84 17.59 -9.40
CA LYS A 491 -19.44 16.38 -8.84
C LYS A 491 -20.40 15.77 -9.84
N VAL A 492 -20.25 14.50 -10.12
CA VAL A 492 -21.17 13.69 -10.93
C VAL A 492 -21.95 12.80 -9.97
N ASP A 493 -23.25 13.08 -9.84
CA ASP A 493 -24.19 12.27 -9.07
C ASP A 493 -24.73 11.15 -9.96
N VAL A 494 -24.89 9.96 -9.39
CA VAL A 494 -25.57 8.82 -10.03
C VAL A 494 -26.97 8.69 -9.47
N LEU A 495 -27.97 8.60 -10.38
CA LEU A 495 -29.36 8.42 -10.00
C LEU A 495 -29.90 7.09 -10.55
N ILE A 496 -30.51 6.31 -9.70
CA ILE A 496 -31.22 5.08 -10.06
C ILE A 496 -32.71 5.29 -9.79
N ASN A 497 -33.54 5.19 -10.81
CA ASN A 497 -34.97 5.54 -10.73
C ASN A 497 -35.26 6.93 -10.19
N SER A 498 -34.37 7.90 -10.44
CA SER A 498 -34.43 9.29 -9.97
C SER A 498 -34.04 9.49 -8.50
N GLU A 499 -33.64 8.46 -7.79
CA GLU A 499 -33.04 8.53 -6.45
C GLU A 499 -31.52 8.60 -6.57
N LYS A 500 -30.89 9.52 -5.83
CA LYS A 500 -29.43 9.65 -5.80
C LYS A 500 -28.83 8.52 -4.99
N VAL A 501 -27.74 7.96 -5.49
CA VAL A 501 -26.93 6.97 -4.79
C VAL A 501 -25.58 7.63 -4.49
N ASP A 502 -25.42 8.09 -3.25
CA ASP A 502 -24.28 8.88 -2.80
C ASP A 502 -22.94 8.10 -2.91
N ALA A 503 -22.97 6.80 -2.60
CA ALA A 503 -21.80 5.93 -2.69
C ALA A 503 -21.25 5.74 -4.13
N LEU A 504 -22.04 6.07 -5.16
CA LEU A 504 -21.65 6.03 -6.57
C LEU A 504 -21.25 7.40 -7.14
N ALA A 505 -21.37 8.46 -6.34
CA ALA A 505 -20.99 9.79 -6.77
C ALA A 505 -19.46 9.90 -6.94
N MET A 506 -19.01 10.71 -7.90
CA MET A 506 -17.59 10.94 -8.15
C MET A 506 -17.29 12.42 -8.36
N ILE A 507 -16.04 12.81 -8.06
CA ILE A 507 -15.48 14.12 -8.42
C ILE A 507 -14.53 13.91 -9.59
N CYS A 508 -14.67 14.69 -10.66
CA CYS A 508 -13.80 14.63 -11.82
C CYS A 508 -13.68 15.98 -12.52
N HIS A 509 -12.72 16.09 -13.42
CA HIS A 509 -12.60 17.27 -14.26
C HIS A 509 -13.80 17.40 -15.20
N ARG A 510 -14.29 18.65 -15.40
CA ARG A 510 -15.51 18.95 -16.18
C ARG A 510 -15.49 18.37 -17.60
N ASN A 511 -14.33 18.38 -18.25
CA ASN A 511 -14.19 17.88 -19.63
C ASN A 511 -14.43 16.37 -19.71
N ASP A 512 -14.05 15.63 -18.66
CA ASP A 512 -14.13 14.15 -18.59
C ASP A 512 -15.47 13.67 -18.02
N ALA A 513 -16.20 14.55 -17.35
CA ALA A 513 -17.43 14.21 -16.62
C ALA A 513 -18.47 13.51 -17.49
N ARG A 514 -18.66 13.96 -18.75
CA ARG A 514 -19.62 13.33 -19.66
C ARG A 514 -19.16 11.93 -20.07
N HIS A 515 -17.90 11.77 -20.42
CA HIS A 515 -17.35 10.49 -20.86
C HIS A 515 -17.39 9.46 -19.73
N ARG A 516 -16.88 9.83 -18.56
CA ARG A 516 -16.94 8.98 -17.35
C ARG A 516 -18.38 8.65 -16.95
N GLY A 517 -19.30 9.63 -17.03
CA GLY A 517 -20.72 9.42 -16.76
C GLY A 517 -21.37 8.42 -17.72
N ILE A 518 -21.06 8.47 -19.02
CA ILE A 518 -21.57 7.50 -20.02
C ILE A 518 -21.04 6.11 -19.71
N ALA A 519 -19.73 5.95 -19.56
CA ALA A 519 -19.09 4.67 -19.29
C ALA A 519 -19.62 4.02 -18.00
N LEU A 520 -19.79 4.80 -16.94
CA LEU A 520 -20.37 4.32 -15.68
C LEU A 520 -21.80 3.82 -15.84
N VAL A 521 -22.66 4.63 -16.47
CA VAL A 521 -24.08 4.30 -16.67
C VAL A 521 -24.25 3.07 -17.57
N GLU A 522 -23.41 2.87 -18.58
CA GLU A 522 -23.42 1.67 -19.44
C GLU A 522 -22.99 0.44 -18.65
N LYS A 523 -21.92 0.54 -17.89
CA LYS A 523 -21.41 -0.58 -17.07
C LYS A 523 -22.41 -0.99 -15.99
N MET A 524 -23.02 -0.01 -15.32
CA MET A 524 -24.09 -0.29 -14.34
C MET A 524 -25.33 -0.94 -14.96
N LYS A 525 -25.67 -0.61 -16.19
CA LYS A 525 -26.77 -1.25 -16.91
C LYS A 525 -26.55 -2.76 -17.10
N ASP A 526 -25.32 -3.18 -17.28
CA ASP A 526 -24.99 -4.59 -17.49
C ASP A 526 -24.97 -5.37 -16.15
N LEU A 527 -24.65 -4.68 -15.05
CA LEU A 527 -24.54 -5.27 -13.71
C LEU A 527 -25.88 -5.31 -12.96
N ILE A 528 -26.72 -4.29 -13.12
CA ILE A 528 -28.02 -4.25 -12.43
C ILE A 528 -28.97 -5.28 -13.04
N PRO A 529 -29.50 -6.24 -12.24
CA PRO A 529 -30.37 -7.27 -12.74
C PRO A 529 -31.72 -6.69 -13.22
N ARG A 530 -32.27 -7.30 -14.26
CA ARG A 530 -33.57 -6.91 -14.81
C ARG A 530 -34.67 -7.09 -13.78
N GLN A 531 -35.38 -5.99 -13.51
CA GLN A 531 -36.53 -5.96 -12.61
C GLN A 531 -37.86 -6.14 -13.37
N MET A 532 -38.98 -6.20 -12.66
CA MET A 532 -40.32 -6.27 -13.25
C MET A 532 -40.75 -4.93 -13.92
N TYR A 533 -39.97 -3.87 -13.74
CA TYR A 533 -40.14 -2.54 -14.33
C TYR A 533 -38.83 -2.02 -14.92
N ASP A 534 -38.92 -0.99 -15.76
CA ASP A 534 -37.73 -0.40 -16.37
C ASP A 534 -36.98 0.44 -15.31
N VAL A 535 -35.67 0.16 -15.13
CA VAL A 535 -34.80 0.90 -14.22
C VAL A 535 -34.03 1.93 -15.01
N ALA A 536 -34.24 3.21 -14.73
CA ALA A 536 -33.48 4.29 -15.33
C ALA A 536 -32.21 4.56 -14.51
N ILE A 537 -31.06 4.54 -15.16
CA ILE A 537 -29.75 4.89 -14.58
C ILE A 537 -29.30 6.19 -15.25
N GLN A 538 -28.92 7.18 -14.45
CA GLN A 538 -28.58 8.51 -14.95
C GLN A 538 -27.33 9.02 -14.23
N ALA A 539 -26.46 9.72 -14.96
CA ALA A 539 -25.40 10.52 -14.37
C ALA A 539 -25.76 12.00 -14.55
N ALA A 540 -25.57 12.81 -13.53
CA ALA A 540 -25.96 14.22 -13.54
C ALA A 540 -24.91 15.10 -12.86
N ILE A 541 -24.76 16.35 -13.36
CA ILE A 541 -24.01 17.42 -12.70
C ILE A 541 -25.03 18.43 -12.19
N GLY A 542 -25.23 18.47 -10.87
CA GLY A 542 -26.31 19.24 -10.26
C GLY A 542 -27.68 18.79 -10.77
N ALA A 543 -28.40 19.67 -11.48
CA ALA A 543 -29.70 19.36 -12.09
C ALA A 543 -29.61 18.83 -13.53
N GLN A 544 -28.45 18.92 -14.18
CA GLN A 544 -28.26 18.55 -15.58
C GLN A 544 -27.88 17.10 -15.74
N ILE A 545 -28.72 16.30 -16.40
CA ILE A 545 -28.42 14.93 -16.77
C ILE A 545 -27.42 14.93 -17.96
N ILE A 546 -26.26 14.31 -17.75
CA ILE A 546 -25.17 14.20 -18.75
C ILE A 546 -25.14 12.85 -19.47
N ALA A 547 -25.64 11.79 -18.82
CA ALA A 547 -25.74 10.45 -19.39
C ALA A 547 -26.98 9.73 -18.86
N ARG A 548 -27.55 8.84 -19.67
CA ARG A 548 -28.71 8.02 -19.30
C ARG A 548 -28.68 6.67 -20.01
N SER A 549 -28.97 5.61 -19.25
CA SER A 549 -29.26 4.29 -19.77
C SER A 549 -30.48 3.69 -19.08
N THR A 550 -31.01 2.59 -19.59
CA THR A 550 -32.20 1.96 -19.01
C THR A 550 -32.07 0.45 -19.06
N VAL A 551 -32.16 -0.19 -17.89
CA VAL A 551 -32.31 -1.65 -17.77
C VAL A 551 -33.76 -1.99 -18.08
N LYS A 552 -34.01 -2.70 -19.18
CA LYS A 552 -35.35 -3.05 -19.62
C LYS A 552 -35.99 -4.08 -18.68
N ALA A 553 -37.26 -3.87 -18.34
CA ALA A 553 -38.03 -4.79 -17.52
C ALA A 553 -38.08 -6.21 -18.09
N MET A 554 -38.16 -7.19 -17.21
CA MET A 554 -38.54 -8.53 -17.61
C MET A 554 -39.94 -8.52 -18.25
N ARG A 555 -40.06 -9.05 -19.47
CA ARG A 555 -41.31 -9.11 -20.19
C ARG A 555 -41.92 -10.51 -20.07
N LYS A 556 -43.04 -10.61 -19.39
CA LYS A 556 -43.89 -11.78 -19.54
C LYS A 556 -44.64 -11.67 -20.87
N ASN A 557 -44.59 -12.68 -21.72
CA ASN A 557 -45.31 -12.67 -22.99
C ASN A 557 -46.81 -12.87 -22.71
N VAL A 558 -47.49 -11.74 -22.42
CA VAL A 558 -48.95 -11.77 -22.12
C VAL A 558 -49.80 -12.06 -23.35
N LEU A 559 -49.19 -12.02 -24.56
CA LEU A 559 -49.84 -12.26 -25.83
C LEU A 559 -49.74 -13.72 -26.29
N ALA A 560 -48.93 -14.55 -25.62
CA ALA A 560 -48.70 -15.96 -25.99
C ALA A 560 -50.00 -16.83 -26.00
N LYS A 561 -50.98 -16.43 -25.20
CA LYS A 561 -52.30 -17.09 -25.11
C LYS A 561 -53.40 -16.42 -25.95
N CYS A 562 -53.06 -15.41 -26.77
CA CYS A 562 -54.02 -14.73 -27.63
C CYS A 562 -53.98 -15.34 -29.02
N TYR A 563 -54.85 -16.34 -29.26
CA TYR A 563 -55.12 -16.90 -30.58
C TYR A 563 -56.04 -15.94 -31.38
N GLY A 564 -55.64 -15.63 -32.63
CA GLY A 564 -56.45 -14.84 -33.55
C GLY A 564 -56.24 -13.32 -33.53
N GLY A 565 -56.81 -12.61 -34.52
CA GLY A 565 -56.57 -11.20 -34.82
C GLY A 565 -57.22 -10.14 -33.92
N ASP A 566 -57.60 -10.48 -32.65
CA ASP A 566 -58.24 -9.51 -31.74
C ASP A 566 -57.24 -8.45 -31.26
N VAL A 567 -57.11 -7.40 -32.06
CA VAL A 567 -56.22 -6.24 -31.83
C VAL A 567 -56.62 -5.48 -30.56
N SER A 568 -57.92 -5.43 -30.23
CA SER A 568 -58.44 -4.68 -29.09
C SER A 568 -58.04 -5.37 -27.76
N ARG A 569 -58.13 -6.68 -27.69
CA ARG A 569 -57.70 -7.48 -26.53
C ARG A 569 -56.20 -7.43 -26.34
N LYS A 570 -55.43 -7.49 -27.42
CA LYS A 570 -53.95 -7.33 -27.36
C LYS A 570 -53.54 -5.96 -26.82
N LYS A 571 -54.18 -4.87 -27.29
CA LYS A 571 -53.93 -3.50 -26.77
C LYS A 571 -54.30 -3.38 -25.31
N LYS A 572 -55.45 -3.94 -24.85
CA LYS A 572 -55.90 -3.89 -23.47
C LYS A 572 -54.96 -4.66 -22.51
N LEU A 573 -54.43 -5.83 -22.92
CA LEU A 573 -53.47 -6.61 -22.15
C LEU A 573 -52.13 -5.89 -22.01
N LEU A 574 -51.64 -5.28 -23.09
CA LEU A 574 -50.42 -4.47 -23.08
C LEU A 574 -50.55 -3.21 -22.22
N SER A 575 -51.74 -2.54 -22.25
CA SER A 575 -52.04 -1.39 -21.41
C SER A 575 -52.05 -1.78 -19.92
N LYS A 576 -52.72 -2.87 -19.55
CA LYS A 576 -52.71 -3.40 -18.18
C LYS A 576 -51.32 -3.78 -17.69
N GLN A 577 -50.50 -4.38 -18.55
CA GLN A 577 -49.10 -4.71 -18.24
C GLN A 577 -48.28 -3.43 -17.99
N LYS A 578 -48.48 -2.38 -18.81
CA LYS A 578 -47.81 -1.06 -18.65
C LYS A 578 -48.23 -0.39 -17.33
N GLU A 579 -49.50 -0.43 -17.00
CA GLU A 579 -50.03 0.13 -15.75
C GLU A 579 -49.53 -0.64 -14.50
N GLY A 580 -49.50 -1.98 -14.56
CA GLY A 580 -48.92 -2.82 -13.51
C GLY A 580 -47.47 -2.53 -13.24
N LYS A 581 -46.65 -2.36 -14.32
CA LYS A 581 -45.26 -1.97 -14.21
C LYS A 581 -45.07 -0.58 -13.58
N LYS A 582 -45.97 0.38 -13.93
CA LYS A 582 -45.93 1.74 -13.34
C LYS A 582 -46.19 1.70 -11.83
N ARG A 583 -47.16 0.87 -11.38
CA ARG A 583 -47.45 0.67 -9.93
C ARG A 583 -46.29 -0.01 -9.20
N MET A 584 -45.67 -1.05 -9.79
CA MET A 584 -44.52 -1.72 -9.21
C MET A 584 -43.33 -0.80 -9.06
N LYS A 585 -43.10 0.10 -10.01
CA LYS A 585 -42.03 1.13 -9.94
C LYS A 585 -42.23 2.12 -8.77
N GLN A 586 -43.46 2.37 -8.36
CA GLN A 586 -43.80 3.28 -7.24
C GLN A 586 -43.57 2.65 -5.87
N VAL A 587 -43.48 1.32 -5.77
CA VAL A 587 -43.41 0.57 -4.52
C VAL A 587 -42.09 -0.21 -4.35
N GLY A 588 -41.37 -0.46 -5.42
CA GLY A 588 -40.16 -1.30 -5.42
C GLY A 588 -38.86 -0.50 -5.27
N SER A 589 -38.05 -0.83 -4.28
CA SER A 589 -36.64 -0.47 -4.23
C SER A 589 -35.84 -1.30 -5.28
N VAL A 590 -34.80 -0.71 -5.84
CA VAL A 590 -33.90 -1.41 -6.76
C VAL A 590 -32.75 -1.98 -5.94
N GLU A 591 -32.59 -3.30 -5.94
CA GLU A 591 -31.38 -3.92 -5.41
C GLU A 591 -30.19 -3.59 -6.33
N ILE A 592 -29.16 -2.99 -5.75
CA ILE A 592 -27.91 -2.66 -6.41
C ILE A 592 -26.90 -3.72 -5.97
N PRO A 593 -26.43 -4.60 -6.87
CA PRO A 593 -25.45 -5.62 -6.50
C PRO A 593 -24.10 -4.99 -6.15
N GLN A 594 -23.30 -5.67 -5.34
CA GLN A 594 -21.98 -5.22 -4.89
C GLN A 594 -21.06 -4.88 -6.06
N GLU A 595 -21.11 -5.67 -7.14
CA GLU A 595 -20.31 -5.47 -8.34
C GLU A 595 -20.59 -4.12 -9.01
N ALA A 596 -21.77 -3.53 -8.81
CA ALA A 596 -22.10 -2.22 -9.35
C ALA A 596 -21.34 -1.10 -8.63
N PHE A 597 -21.03 -1.24 -7.35
CA PHE A 597 -20.19 -0.28 -6.62
C PHE A 597 -18.73 -0.42 -7.05
N LEU A 598 -18.24 -1.63 -7.26
CA LEU A 598 -16.90 -1.92 -7.79
C LEU A 598 -16.75 -1.46 -9.26
N ALA A 599 -17.85 -1.36 -10.01
CA ALA A 599 -17.83 -0.90 -11.40
C ALA A 599 -17.35 0.54 -11.56
N VAL A 600 -17.55 1.39 -10.52
CA VAL A 600 -17.06 2.77 -10.49
C VAL A 600 -15.53 2.80 -10.54
N LEU A 601 -14.88 1.81 -9.91
CA LEU A 601 -13.42 1.64 -9.87
C LEU A 601 -12.81 1.36 -11.25
N LYS A 602 -13.59 0.71 -12.13
CA LYS A 602 -13.14 0.20 -13.43
C LYS A 602 -13.72 0.98 -14.62
N VAL A 603 -14.14 2.23 -14.41
CA VAL A 603 -14.60 3.09 -15.51
C VAL A 603 -13.38 3.54 -16.32
N GLU A 604 -13.12 2.89 -17.44
CA GLU A 604 -12.10 3.27 -18.41
C GLU A 604 -12.48 4.59 -19.12
N ARG A 605 -11.44 5.36 -19.51
CA ARG A 605 -11.59 6.49 -20.43
C ARG A 605 -11.88 6.02 -21.84
#